data_38b4dcccff8d28a5a80b5b696ccd5af2
#
_entry.id   38b4dcccff8d28a5a80b5b696ccd5af2
#
_cell.length_a   1.000
_cell.length_b   1.000
_cell.length_c   1.000
_cell.angle_alpha   90.00
_cell.angle_beta   90.00
_cell.angle_gamma   90.00
#
_symmetry.space_group_name_H-M   'P 1'
#
loop_
_entity.id
_entity.type
_entity.pdbx_description
1 polymer ?
#
loop_
_entity_poly.entity_id
_entity_poly.type
_entity_poly.pdbx_seq_one_letter_code
_entity_poly.pdbx_strand_id
1 'polypeptide(L)'
;MSVYYTVTIWFTVFAMFIMLFAVGINPAMDERRRRVTRLLFAAIIVSALCEWTGNLLDNTSVQWIWLHKLVKMIELSCAPYIGIICGHSLSLNSTRQEKIMGLVLGGNVILEVLSAFTGWVWYVDAQNQYHHGAMYAIYIICYLMGIVYYLMQGIQAAHRYQQSGGGVLLLVTLFLMSGIGVSLFDNSVEITWLAVGMASMMLYKFYSDILQQVDGLTELGNRWGYEDRLQRTNGQGAVLFFDVDCFKQINDTYGHAVGDQCL
;
A
#
# COMPACT_ATOMS: atom_id res chain seq x y z
N MET A 1 -2.77 18.83 21.69
CA MET A 1 -2.30 17.54 21.15
C MET A 1 -1.94 16.61 22.31
N SER A 2 -2.37 15.35 22.32
CA SER A 2 -2.05 14.40 23.40
C SER A 2 -0.64 13.82 23.24
N VAL A 3 0.03 13.53 24.38
CA VAL A 3 1.34 12.85 24.38
C VAL A 3 1.23 11.47 23.73
N TYR A 4 0.10 10.79 23.95
CA TYR A 4 -0.22 9.49 23.36
C TYR A 4 -0.16 9.53 21.83
N TYR A 5 -0.81 10.51 21.20
CA TYR A 5 -0.79 10.67 19.74
C TYR A 5 0.61 10.88 19.18
N THR A 6 1.40 11.77 19.82
CA THR A 6 2.79 11.98 19.41
C THR A 6 3.61 10.68 19.47
N VAL A 7 3.45 9.90 20.54
CA VAL A 7 4.15 8.62 20.70
C VAL A 7 3.73 7.64 19.61
N THR A 8 2.43 7.49 19.33
CA THR A 8 1.94 6.56 18.29
C THR A 8 2.45 6.92 16.90
N ILE A 9 2.49 8.20 16.54
CA ILE A 9 3.04 8.67 15.25
C ILE A 9 4.53 8.34 15.15
N TRP A 10 5.33 8.65 16.18
CA TRP A 10 6.77 8.39 16.15
C TRP A 10 7.10 6.89 16.10
N PHE A 11 6.33 6.04 16.81
CA PHE A 11 6.46 4.59 16.67
C PHE A 11 6.12 4.10 15.27
N THR A 12 5.05 4.64 14.66
CA THR A 12 4.68 4.31 13.28
C THR A 12 5.78 4.72 12.30
N VAL A 13 6.28 5.95 12.40
CA VAL A 13 7.37 6.46 11.54
C VAL A 13 8.63 5.59 11.69
N PHE A 14 9.02 5.25 12.92
CA PHE A 14 10.17 4.40 13.18
C PHE A 14 10.00 3.00 12.60
N ALA A 15 8.81 2.39 12.76
CA ALA A 15 8.48 1.09 12.18
C ALA A 15 8.57 1.14 10.64
N MET A 16 8.07 2.22 10.00
CA MET A 16 8.16 2.38 8.54
C MET A 16 9.60 2.56 8.06
N PHE A 17 10.48 3.23 8.83
CA PHE A 17 11.91 3.29 8.51
C PHE A 17 12.57 1.91 8.56
N ILE A 18 12.25 1.08 9.55
CA ILE A 18 12.72 -0.32 9.61
C ILE A 18 12.26 -1.07 8.36
N MET A 19 10.99 -0.88 7.95
CA MET A 19 10.44 -1.53 6.75
C MET A 19 11.11 -1.07 5.46
N LEU A 20 11.47 0.21 5.33
CA LEU A 20 12.25 0.71 4.19
C LEU A 20 13.60 -0.03 4.05
N PHE A 21 14.26 -0.29 5.19
CA PHE A 21 15.50 -1.05 5.21
C PHE A 21 15.25 -2.55 4.88
N ALA A 22 14.25 -3.17 5.52
CA ALA A 22 13.89 -4.58 5.31
C ALA A 22 13.54 -4.88 3.84
N VAL A 23 12.77 -4.00 3.19
CA VAL A 23 12.49 -4.10 1.74
C VAL A 23 13.77 -4.01 0.92
N GLY A 24 14.72 -3.19 1.36
CA GLY A 24 16.01 -3.02 0.66
C GLY A 24 16.82 -4.29 0.54
N ILE A 25 16.80 -5.12 1.57
CA ILE A 25 17.59 -6.36 1.66
C ILE A 25 16.82 -7.62 1.28
N ASN A 26 15.52 -7.53 0.94
CA ASN A 26 14.70 -8.69 0.59
C ASN A 26 15.10 -9.25 -0.79
N PRO A 27 15.67 -10.48 -0.87
CA PRO A 27 16.13 -11.05 -2.13
C PRO A 27 14.99 -11.56 -3.04
N ALA A 28 13.79 -11.79 -2.47
CA ALA A 28 12.64 -12.29 -3.22
C ALA A 28 11.94 -11.20 -4.07
N MET A 29 12.35 -9.93 -3.89
CA MET A 29 11.76 -8.80 -4.61
C MET A 29 12.63 -8.35 -5.78
N ASP A 30 12.01 -8.23 -6.96
CA ASP A 30 12.62 -7.54 -8.10
C ASP A 30 12.72 -6.02 -7.83
N GLU A 31 13.53 -5.31 -8.65
CA GLU A 31 13.80 -3.88 -8.47
C GLU A 31 12.55 -3.01 -8.60
N ARG A 32 11.59 -3.37 -9.47
CA ARG A 32 10.33 -2.64 -9.65
C ARG A 32 9.48 -2.73 -8.40
N ARG A 33 9.27 -3.94 -7.88
CA ARG A 33 8.47 -4.21 -6.67
C ARG A 33 9.10 -3.57 -5.44
N ARG A 34 10.42 -3.68 -5.30
CA ARG A 34 11.18 -3.03 -4.23
C ARG A 34 10.98 -1.52 -4.22
N ARG A 35 11.01 -0.88 -5.41
CA ARG A 35 10.78 0.56 -5.55
C ARG A 35 9.37 0.96 -5.14
N VAL A 36 8.36 0.24 -5.61
CA VAL A 36 6.94 0.51 -5.28
C VAL A 36 6.68 0.35 -3.77
N THR A 37 7.19 -0.73 -3.17
CA THR A 37 7.03 -0.97 -1.73
C THR A 37 7.77 0.07 -0.88
N ARG A 38 8.94 0.54 -1.31
CA ARG A 38 9.62 1.66 -0.65
C ARG A 38 8.81 2.96 -0.75
N LEU A 39 8.22 3.24 -1.91
CA LEU A 39 7.32 4.40 -2.08
C LEU A 39 6.11 4.33 -1.14
N LEU A 40 5.54 3.14 -0.92
CA LEU A 40 4.46 2.93 0.04
C LEU A 40 4.86 3.37 1.45
N PHE A 41 5.96 2.83 1.98
CA PHE A 41 6.40 3.17 3.33
C PHE A 41 6.84 4.62 3.46
N ALA A 42 7.47 5.18 2.43
CA ALA A 42 7.81 6.60 2.39
C ALA A 42 6.56 7.49 2.38
N ALA A 43 5.52 7.14 1.63
CA ALA A 43 4.26 7.88 1.60
C ALA A 43 3.56 7.87 2.97
N ILE A 44 3.57 6.73 3.67
CA ILE A 44 3.03 6.63 5.05
C ILE A 44 3.80 7.53 6.00
N ILE A 45 5.15 7.53 5.94
CA ILE A 45 5.99 8.41 6.77
C ILE A 45 5.63 9.87 6.52
N VAL A 46 5.60 10.29 5.25
CA VAL A 46 5.31 11.67 4.87
C VAL A 46 3.92 12.09 5.35
N SER A 47 2.90 11.28 5.09
CA SER A 47 1.54 11.60 5.50
C SER A 47 1.37 11.67 7.01
N ALA A 48 1.95 10.71 7.76
CA ALA A 48 1.90 10.69 9.22
C ALA A 48 2.63 11.91 9.85
N LEU A 49 3.79 12.29 9.31
CA LEU A 49 4.51 13.47 9.77
C LEU A 49 3.79 14.78 9.40
N CYS A 50 3.16 14.84 8.23
CA CYS A 50 2.36 15.99 7.82
C CYS A 50 1.14 16.17 8.74
N GLU A 51 0.38 15.09 9.04
CA GLU A 51 -0.73 15.16 9.97
C GLU A 51 -0.28 15.57 11.36
N TRP A 52 0.79 14.95 11.89
CA TRP A 52 1.35 15.31 13.19
C TRP A 52 1.77 16.78 13.25
N THR A 53 2.45 17.28 12.21
CA THR A 53 2.87 18.69 12.12
C THR A 53 1.66 19.61 12.00
N GLY A 54 0.64 19.25 11.21
CA GLY A 54 -0.62 19.99 11.11
C GLY A 54 -1.30 20.16 12.48
N ASN A 55 -1.42 19.05 13.22
CA ASN A 55 -2.02 19.07 14.56
C ASN A 55 -1.19 19.87 15.59
N LEU A 56 0.15 19.95 15.41
CA LEU A 56 1.00 20.85 16.20
C LEU A 56 0.77 22.32 15.89
N LEU A 57 0.45 22.63 14.64
CA LEU A 57 0.25 24.00 14.17
C LEU A 57 -1.14 24.53 14.48
N ASP A 58 -2.13 23.66 14.78
CA ASP A 58 -3.46 24.08 15.19
C ASP A 58 -3.43 25.01 16.40
N ASN A 59 -4.17 26.12 16.32
CA ASN A 59 -4.24 27.16 17.35
C ASN A 59 -2.88 27.84 17.69
N THR A 60 -1.89 27.75 16.80
CA THR A 60 -0.64 28.49 16.95
C THR A 60 -0.72 29.87 16.29
N SER A 61 0.37 30.63 16.32
CA SER A 61 0.41 31.99 15.78
C SER A 61 0.14 32.04 14.27
N VAL A 62 -0.54 33.10 13.83
CA VAL A 62 -0.96 33.36 12.43
C VAL A 62 0.18 33.28 11.42
N GLN A 63 1.42 33.58 11.84
CA GLN A 63 2.59 33.47 10.98
C GLN A 63 2.83 32.05 10.40
N TRP A 64 2.28 31.01 11.02
CA TRP A 64 2.44 29.63 10.61
C TRP A 64 1.32 29.10 9.70
N ILE A 65 0.30 29.90 9.38
CA ILE A 65 -0.83 29.48 8.51
C ILE A 65 -0.34 28.93 7.17
N TRP A 66 0.67 29.53 6.56
CA TRP A 66 1.20 29.07 5.29
C TRP A 66 1.81 27.66 5.39
N LEU A 67 2.54 27.37 6.49
CA LEU A 67 3.13 26.07 6.74
C LEU A 67 2.05 25.03 7.04
N HIS A 68 1.03 25.40 7.84
CA HIS A 68 -0.12 24.55 8.13
C HIS A 68 -0.86 24.18 6.84
N LYS A 69 -1.14 25.13 5.97
CA LYS A 69 -1.72 24.86 4.64
C LYS A 69 -0.84 23.94 3.80
N LEU A 70 0.47 24.12 3.80
CA LEU A 70 1.39 23.28 3.04
C LEU A 70 1.37 21.82 3.51
N VAL A 71 1.48 21.58 4.81
CA VAL A 71 1.50 20.21 5.36
C VAL A 71 0.16 19.51 5.16
N LYS A 72 -0.98 20.19 5.35
CA LYS A 72 -2.32 19.64 5.09
C LYS A 72 -2.54 19.34 3.60
N MET A 73 -2.08 20.18 2.71
CA MET A 73 -2.10 19.94 1.26
C MET A 73 -1.33 18.66 0.89
N ILE A 74 -0.13 18.47 1.45
CA ILE A 74 0.69 17.26 1.19
C ILE A 74 0.01 16.03 1.76
N GLU A 75 -0.47 16.09 3.00
CA GLU A 75 -1.17 14.98 3.67
C GLU A 75 -2.37 14.50 2.87
N LEU A 76 -3.31 15.40 2.56
CA LEU A 76 -4.56 15.09 1.85
C LEU A 76 -4.32 14.68 0.39
N SER A 77 -3.24 15.17 -0.22
CA SER A 77 -2.80 14.71 -1.54
C SER A 77 -2.23 13.29 -1.50
N CYS A 78 -1.42 12.95 -0.49
CA CYS A 78 -0.71 11.68 -0.43
C CYS A 78 -1.56 10.52 0.11
N ALA A 79 -2.42 10.76 1.10
CA ALA A 79 -3.14 9.70 1.80
C ALA A 79 -3.98 8.78 0.90
N PRO A 80 -4.77 9.28 -0.08
CA PRO A 80 -5.52 8.40 -1.00
C PRO A 80 -4.62 7.53 -1.90
N TYR A 81 -3.39 7.98 -2.20
CA TYR A 81 -2.44 7.20 -3.01
C TYR A 81 -1.92 5.94 -2.31
N ILE A 82 -1.92 5.89 -0.97
CA ILE A 82 -1.43 4.75 -0.20
C ILE A 82 -2.15 3.47 -0.61
N GLY A 83 -3.47 3.50 -0.75
CA GLY A 83 -4.27 2.35 -1.20
C GLY A 83 -3.90 1.89 -2.61
N ILE A 84 -3.62 2.82 -3.53
CA ILE A 84 -3.21 2.49 -4.89
C ILE A 84 -1.79 1.93 -4.94
N ILE A 85 -0.86 2.51 -4.20
CA ILE A 85 0.51 2.00 -4.13
C ILE A 85 0.50 0.58 -3.54
N CYS A 86 -0.33 0.33 -2.51
CA CYS A 86 -0.56 -1.01 -1.97
C CYS A 86 -1.09 -1.97 -3.06
N GLY A 87 -2.15 -1.60 -3.77
CA GLY A 87 -2.71 -2.42 -4.84
C GLY A 87 -1.71 -2.67 -5.98
N HIS A 88 -0.94 -1.65 -6.36
CA HIS A 88 0.09 -1.78 -7.39
C HIS A 88 1.24 -2.70 -6.97
N SER A 89 1.60 -2.73 -5.68
CA SER A 89 2.61 -3.67 -5.17
C SER A 89 2.18 -5.14 -5.29
N LEU A 90 0.86 -5.41 -5.31
CA LEU A 90 0.27 -6.73 -5.48
C LEU A 90 0.10 -7.10 -6.96
N SER A 91 0.02 -6.13 -7.87
CA SER A 91 -0.18 -6.37 -9.30
C SER A 91 1.16 -6.59 -10.02
N LEU A 92 1.18 -7.53 -10.97
CA LEU A 92 2.38 -7.82 -11.76
C LEU A 92 2.49 -6.94 -13.02
N ASN A 93 1.36 -6.48 -13.55
CA ASN A 93 1.31 -5.71 -14.78
C ASN A 93 0.49 -4.43 -14.59
N SER A 94 0.95 -3.32 -15.21
CA SER A 94 0.18 -2.09 -15.28
C SER A 94 -1.12 -2.31 -16.04
N THR A 95 -2.24 -2.25 -15.33
CA THR A 95 -3.57 -2.45 -15.92
C THR A 95 -4.16 -1.11 -16.35
N ARG A 96 -5.19 -1.17 -17.24
CA ARG A 96 -6.00 0.02 -17.58
C ARG A 96 -6.60 0.66 -16.32
N GLN A 97 -6.91 -0.15 -15.31
CA GLN A 97 -7.46 0.29 -14.03
C GLN A 97 -6.46 1.17 -13.26
N GLU A 98 -5.17 0.83 -13.23
CA GLU A 98 -4.12 1.67 -12.61
C GLU A 98 -4.05 3.05 -13.23
N LYS A 99 -4.11 3.14 -14.57
CA LYS A 99 -4.08 4.41 -15.28
C LYS A 99 -5.30 5.28 -14.94
N ILE A 100 -6.49 4.67 -14.87
CA ILE A 100 -7.72 5.37 -14.48
C ILE A 100 -7.63 5.88 -13.04
N MET A 101 -7.18 5.01 -12.12
CA MET A 101 -6.99 5.39 -10.71
C MET A 101 -5.94 6.49 -10.56
N GLY A 102 -4.82 6.40 -11.26
CA GLY A 102 -3.80 7.46 -11.29
C GLY A 102 -4.35 8.80 -11.79
N LEU A 103 -5.24 8.79 -12.80
CA LEU A 103 -5.90 9.99 -13.31
C LEU A 103 -6.87 10.60 -12.28
N VAL A 104 -7.70 9.76 -11.63
CA VAL A 104 -8.66 10.22 -10.60
C VAL A 104 -7.90 10.86 -9.44
N LEU A 105 -6.83 10.23 -8.97
CA LEU A 105 -6.03 10.80 -7.88
C LEU A 105 -5.21 12.01 -8.33
N GLY A 106 -4.76 12.07 -9.58
CA GLY A 106 -4.18 13.30 -10.13
C GLY A 106 -5.18 14.46 -10.05
N GLY A 107 -6.45 14.21 -10.34
CA GLY A 107 -7.54 15.16 -10.12
C GLY A 107 -7.70 15.56 -8.65
N ASN A 108 -7.59 14.58 -7.72
CA ASN A 108 -7.62 14.89 -6.28
C ASN A 108 -6.47 15.83 -5.89
N VAL A 109 -5.23 15.57 -6.31
CA VAL A 109 -4.10 16.46 -6.00
C VAL A 109 -4.35 17.89 -6.48
N ILE A 110 -4.89 18.04 -7.71
CA ILE A 110 -5.24 19.37 -8.24
C ILE A 110 -6.29 20.05 -7.35
N LEU A 111 -7.31 19.31 -6.92
CA LEU A 111 -8.34 19.82 -6.01
C LEU A 111 -7.77 20.23 -4.65
N GLU A 112 -6.85 19.43 -4.08
CA GLU A 112 -6.20 19.75 -2.79
C GLU A 112 -5.34 21.02 -2.89
N VAL A 113 -4.59 21.17 -3.99
CA VAL A 113 -3.80 22.40 -4.27
C VAL A 113 -4.71 23.60 -4.42
N LEU A 114 -5.80 23.50 -5.20
CA LEU A 114 -6.77 24.57 -5.36
C LEU A 114 -7.47 24.91 -4.03
N SER A 115 -7.73 23.90 -3.20
CA SER A 115 -8.40 24.08 -1.92
C SER A 115 -7.57 24.91 -0.93
N ALA A 116 -6.23 24.86 -1.01
CA ALA A 116 -5.37 25.72 -0.20
C ALA A 116 -5.63 27.22 -0.41
N PHE A 117 -6.22 27.60 -1.56
CA PHE A 117 -6.57 28.98 -1.93
C PHE A 117 -8.08 29.24 -1.85
N THR A 118 -8.91 28.27 -2.22
CA THR A 118 -10.37 28.43 -2.34
C THR A 118 -11.14 27.96 -1.11
N GLY A 119 -10.58 27.06 -0.32
CA GLY A 119 -11.26 26.45 0.84
C GLY A 119 -12.35 25.43 0.47
N TRP A 120 -12.39 24.91 -0.77
CA TRP A 120 -13.47 24.02 -1.22
C TRP A 120 -13.49 22.67 -0.50
N VAL A 121 -12.36 22.00 -0.42
CA VAL A 121 -12.24 20.70 0.24
C VAL A 121 -11.86 20.89 1.71
N TRP A 122 -10.96 21.80 1.99
CA TRP A 122 -10.49 22.14 3.33
C TRP A 122 -9.95 23.56 3.36
N TYR A 123 -9.88 24.14 4.56
CA TYR A 123 -9.23 25.45 4.75
C TYR A 123 -8.65 25.57 6.15
N VAL A 124 -7.72 26.51 6.30
CA VAL A 124 -7.18 26.95 7.59
C VAL A 124 -7.64 28.39 7.79
N ASP A 125 -8.32 28.65 8.91
CA ASP A 125 -8.89 29.94 9.25
C ASP A 125 -7.86 30.96 9.75
N ALA A 126 -8.32 32.18 10.08
CA ALA A 126 -7.48 33.25 10.59
C ALA A 126 -6.91 32.99 11.98
N GLN A 127 -7.46 32.01 12.72
CA GLN A 127 -6.99 31.54 14.03
C GLN A 127 -6.01 30.38 13.91
N ASN A 128 -5.62 30.03 12.68
CA ASN A 128 -4.75 28.88 12.35
C ASN A 128 -5.37 27.54 12.79
N GLN A 129 -6.71 27.38 12.60
CA GLN A 129 -7.42 26.14 12.82
C GLN A 129 -7.80 25.49 11.49
N TYR A 130 -7.62 24.15 11.41
CA TYR A 130 -8.03 23.37 10.27
C TYR A 130 -9.53 23.07 10.29
N HIS A 131 -10.18 23.21 9.14
CA HIS A 131 -11.60 22.92 8.94
C HIS A 131 -11.84 22.17 7.64
N HIS A 132 -12.88 21.33 7.63
CA HIS A 132 -13.39 20.70 6.42
C HIS A 132 -14.19 21.72 5.59
N GLY A 133 -13.94 21.75 4.30
CA GLY A 133 -14.72 22.54 3.35
C GLY A 133 -16.00 21.82 2.88
N ALA A 134 -16.82 22.51 2.11
CA ALA A 134 -18.08 21.97 1.59
C ALA A 134 -17.93 20.71 0.70
N MET A 135 -16.79 20.56 0.05
CA MET A 135 -16.49 19.45 -0.86
C MET A 135 -15.61 18.35 -0.24
N TYR A 136 -15.44 18.34 1.08
CA TYR A 136 -14.60 17.36 1.79
C TYR A 136 -14.98 15.90 1.50
N ALA A 137 -16.26 15.65 1.17
CA ALA A 137 -16.74 14.33 0.77
C ALA A 137 -16.00 13.76 -0.47
N ILE A 138 -15.48 14.62 -1.35
CA ILE A 138 -14.71 14.18 -2.54
C ILE A 138 -13.41 13.51 -2.11
N TYR A 139 -12.70 14.11 -1.15
CA TYR A 139 -11.49 13.51 -0.56
C TYR A 139 -11.79 12.13 0.05
N ILE A 140 -12.87 12.01 0.83
CA ILE A 140 -13.29 10.73 1.42
C ILE A 140 -13.57 9.69 0.33
N ILE A 141 -14.27 10.07 -0.75
CA ILE A 141 -14.54 9.18 -1.88
C ILE A 141 -13.24 8.73 -2.53
N CYS A 142 -12.28 9.60 -2.79
CA CYS A 142 -10.97 9.26 -3.36
C CYS A 142 -10.21 8.29 -2.44
N TYR A 143 -10.24 8.50 -1.13
CA TYR A 143 -9.62 7.63 -0.14
C TYR A 143 -10.25 6.23 -0.15
N LEU A 144 -11.59 6.14 -0.14
CA LEU A 144 -12.32 4.87 -0.22
C LEU A 144 -12.07 4.14 -1.55
N MET A 145 -11.97 4.86 -2.67
CA MET A 145 -11.61 4.28 -3.97
C MET A 145 -10.22 3.63 -3.92
N GLY A 146 -9.24 4.23 -3.23
CA GLY A 146 -7.93 3.64 -3.01
C GLY A 146 -8.01 2.32 -2.25
N ILE A 147 -8.83 2.24 -1.19
CA ILE A 147 -9.06 1.01 -0.41
C ILE A 147 -9.73 -0.06 -1.27
N VAL A 148 -10.79 0.29 -2.02
CA VAL A 148 -11.48 -0.66 -2.91
C VAL A 148 -10.54 -1.20 -3.98
N TYR A 149 -9.73 -0.33 -4.59
CA TYR A 149 -8.73 -0.74 -5.57
C TYR A 149 -7.72 -1.74 -4.97
N TYR A 150 -7.20 -1.44 -3.78
CA TYR A 150 -6.31 -2.34 -3.05
C TYR A 150 -6.95 -3.72 -2.81
N LEU A 151 -8.22 -3.76 -2.36
CA LEU A 151 -8.95 -5.01 -2.13
C LEU A 151 -9.11 -5.82 -3.42
N MET A 152 -9.48 -5.17 -4.51
CA MET A 152 -9.62 -5.83 -5.82
C MET A 152 -8.31 -6.46 -6.28
N GLN A 153 -7.19 -5.74 -6.16
CA GLN A 153 -5.87 -6.26 -6.54
C GLN A 153 -5.43 -7.41 -5.61
N GLY A 154 -5.70 -7.30 -4.32
CA GLY A 154 -5.40 -8.35 -3.34
C GLY A 154 -6.17 -9.65 -3.61
N ILE A 155 -7.47 -9.55 -3.91
CA ILE A 155 -8.31 -10.71 -4.27
C ILE A 155 -7.79 -11.36 -5.57
N GLN A 156 -7.47 -10.55 -6.58
CA GLN A 156 -6.92 -11.05 -7.84
C GLN A 156 -5.57 -11.75 -7.63
N ALA A 157 -4.68 -11.19 -6.81
CA ALA A 157 -3.41 -11.81 -6.46
C ALA A 157 -3.61 -13.14 -5.71
N ALA A 158 -4.52 -13.19 -4.73
CA ALA A 158 -4.83 -14.42 -4.01
C ALA A 158 -5.36 -15.53 -4.93
N HIS A 159 -6.24 -15.20 -5.88
CA HIS A 159 -6.73 -16.15 -6.88
C HIS A 159 -5.62 -16.63 -7.83
N ARG A 160 -4.78 -15.73 -8.33
CA ARG A 160 -3.70 -16.05 -9.27
C ARG A 160 -2.69 -17.03 -8.67
N TYR A 161 -2.30 -16.81 -7.43
CA TYR A 161 -1.34 -17.67 -6.74
C TYR A 161 -1.99 -18.87 -6.06
N GLN A 162 -3.31 -19.09 -6.26
CA GLN A 162 -4.10 -20.19 -5.69
C GLN A 162 -3.88 -20.36 -4.17
N GLN A 163 -3.59 -19.29 -3.48
CA GLN A 163 -3.44 -19.31 -2.04
C GLN A 163 -4.77 -19.08 -1.34
N SER A 164 -4.96 -19.75 -0.21
CA SER A 164 -6.08 -19.52 0.72
C SER A 164 -5.99 -18.17 1.46
N GLY A 165 -5.19 -17.24 0.92
CA GLY A 165 -4.86 -15.96 1.54
C GLY A 165 -5.95 -14.89 1.53
N GLY A 166 -7.11 -15.14 0.88
CA GLY A 166 -8.22 -14.19 0.89
C GLY A 166 -8.71 -13.83 2.29
N GLY A 167 -8.66 -14.78 3.23
CA GLY A 167 -8.98 -14.54 4.64
C GLY A 167 -8.02 -13.57 5.33
N VAL A 168 -6.73 -13.66 5.05
CA VAL A 168 -5.72 -12.73 5.61
C VAL A 168 -5.96 -11.32 5.11
N LEU A 169 -6.21 -11.14 3.81
CA LEU A 169 -6.52 -9.84 3.22
C LEU A 169 -7.78 -9.23 3.83
N LEU A 170 -8.83 -10.05 4.04
CA LEU A 170 -10.05 -9.61 4.70
C LEU A 170 -9.77 -9.14 6.14
N LEU A 171 -9.02 -9.92 6.93
CA LEU A 171 -8.67 -9.58 8.30
C LEU A 171 -7.83 -8.30 8.39
N VAL A 172 -6.84 -8.14 7.52
CA VAL A 172 -6.03 -6.91 7.45
C VAL A 172 -6.89 -5.69 7.11
N THR A 173 -7.85 -5.86 6.20
CA THR A 173 -8.77 -4.78 5.84
C THR A 173 -9.70 -4.44 6.99
N LEU A 174 -10.28 -5.43 7.67
CA LEU A 174 -11.12 -5.21 8.85
C LEU A 174 -10.34 -4.50 9.97
N PHE A 175 -9.06 -4.89 10.17
CA PHE A 175 -8.17 -4.21 11.10
C PHE A 175 -7.94 -2.75 10.71
N LEU A 176 -7.65 -2.46 9.44
CA LEU A 176 -7.49 -1.10 8.91
C LEU A 176 -8.78 -0.28 9.12
N MET A 177 -9.93 -0.83 8.76
CA MET A 177 -11.23 -0.17 8.93
C MET A 177 -11.57 0.08 10.40
N SER A 178 -11.18 -0.82 11.31
CA SER A 178 -11.38 -0.61 12.75
C SER A 178 -10.56 0.57 13.27
N GLY A 179 -9.31 0.71 12.83
CA GLY A 179 -8.47 1.86 13.22
C GLY A 179 -9.02 3.20 12.73
N ILE A 180 -9.48 3.25 11.47
CA ILE A 180 -10.15 4.43 10.91
C ILE A 180 -11.46 4.70 11.64
N GLY A 181 -12.26 3.65 11.91
CA GLY A 181 -13.54 3.76 12.60
C GLY A 181 -13.41 4.34 14.01
N VAL A 182 -12.44 3.87 14.79
CA VAL A 182 -12.18 4.40 16.14
C VAL A 182 -11.91 5.90 16.09
N SER A 183 -11.06 6.37 15.18
CA SER A 183 -10.73 7.79 15.02
C SER A 183 -11.94 8.64 14.57
N LEU A 184 -12.91 8.03 13.86
CA LEU A 184 -14.16 8.74 13.47
C LEU A 184 -15.16 8.85 14.62
N PHE A 185 -15.21 7.87 15.54
CA PHE A 185 -16.12 7.87 16.69
C PHE A 185 -15.59 8.69 17.86
N ASP A 186 -14.28 8.74 18.04
CA ASP A 186 -13.64 9.47 19.14
C ASP A 186 -12.38 10.18 18.62
N ASN A 187 -12.51 11.46 18.34
CA ASN A 187 -11.41 12.32 17.87
C ASN A 187 -10.25 12.42 18.90
N SER A 188 -10.43 11.95 20.14
CA SER A 188 -9.35 11.90 21.13
C SER A 188 -8.39 10.70 20.90
N VAL A 189 -8.84 9.68 20.14
CA VAL A 189 -8.11 8.44 19.86
C VAL A 189 -7.65 8.42 18.40
N GLU A 190 -6.57 9.11 18.12
CA GLU A 190 -5.99 9.20 16.78
C GLU A 190 -5.01 8.06 16.55
N ILE A 191 -5.48 6.89 16.06
CA ILE A 191 -4.67 5.70 15.78
C ILE A 191 -4.63 5.33 14.28
N THR A 192 -5.16 6.18 13.43
CA THR A 192 -5.29 5.90 11.98
C THR A 192 -3.95 5.52 11.36
N TRP A 193 -2.90 6.30 11.56
CA TRP A 193 -1.58 6.02 10.98
C TRP A 193 -0.91 4.79 11.55
N LEU A 194 -1.14 4.47 12.83
CA LEU A 194 -0.68 3.23 13.41
C LEU A 194 -1.36 2.02 12.73
N ALA A 195 -2.68 2.09 12.54
CA ALA A 195 -3.44 1.05 11.85
C ALA A 195 -2.99 0.89 10.37
N VAL A 196 -2.81 2.01 9.65
CA VAL A 196 -2.29 2.01 8.26
C VAL A 196 -0.89 1.40 8.20
N GLY A 197 0.00 1.79 9.10
CA GLY A 197 1.36 1.26 9.19
C GLY A 197 1.37 -0.24 9.44
N MET A 198 0.64 -0.71 10.47
CA MET A 198 0.55 -2.14 10.81
C MET A 198 -0.09 -2.95 9.67
N ALA A 199 -1.18 -2.46 9.08
CA ALA A 199 -1.82 -3.11 7.93
C ALA A 199 -0.83 -3.25 6.75
N SER A 200 -0.08 -2.19 6.45
CA SER A 200 0.93 -2.20 5.38
C SER A 200 2.07 -3.19 5.65
N MET A 201 2.50 -3.35 6.92
CA MET A 201 3.49 -4.36 7.32
C MET A 201 2.96 -5.79 7.15
N MET A 202 1.71 -6.04 7.57
CA MET A 202 1.05 -7.34 7.40
C MET A 202 0.91 -7.71 5.92
N LEU A 203 0.55 -6.73 5.07
CA LEU A 203 0.48 -6.91 3.62
C LEU A 203 1.84 -7.19 3.00
N TYR A 204 2.86 -6.46 3.40
CA TYR A 204 4.22 -6.70 2.95
C TYR A 204 4.66 -8.13 3.30
N LYS A 205 4.41 -8.58 4.54
CA LYS A 205 4.73 -9.95 4.96
C LYS A 205 3.97 -10.98 4.12
N PHE A 206 2.65 -10.82 4.00
CA PHE A 206 1.81 -11.69 3.18
C PHE A 206 2.32 -11.80 1.74
N TYR A 207 2.65 -10.68 1.15
CA TYR A 207 3.15 -10.64 -0.22
C TYR A 207 4.55 -11.24 -0.37
N SER A 208 5.45 -10.97 0.58
CA SER A 208 6.79 -11.56 0.62
C SER A 208 6.72 -13.10 0.70
N ASP A 209 5.78 -13.64 1.48
CA ASP A 209 5.58 -15.08 1.59
C ASP A 209 5.08 -15.69 0.28
N ILE A 210 4.18 -15.01 -0.44
CA ILE A 210 3.75 -15.43 -1.78
C ILE A 210 4.96 -15.49 -2.74
N LEU A 211 5.77 -14.43 -2.78
CA LEU A 211 6.92 -14.37 -3.68
C LEU A 211 7.95 -15.47 -3.41
N GLN A 212 8.11 -15.89 -2.16
CA GLN A 212 9.01 -16.99 -1.81
C GLN A 212 8.52 -18.37 -2.30
N GLN A 213 7.23 -18.51 -2.65
CA GLN A 213 6.62 -19.75 -3.13
C GLN A 213 6.50 -19.84 -4.66
N VAL A 214 6.96 -18.81 -5.37
CA VAL A 214 6.85 -18.70 -6.82
C VAL A 214 8.24 -18.69 -7.46
N ASP A 215 8.38 -19.35 -8.59
CA ASP A 215 9.57 -19.29 -9.43
C ASP A 215 9.62 -17.95 -10.16
N GLY A 216 10.79 -17.29 -10.14
CA GLY A 216 10.95 -15.95 -10.67
C GLY A 216 10.91 -15.83 -12.20
N LEU A 217 11.11 -16.95 -12.93
CA LEU A 217 11.10 -16.98 -14.38
C LEU A 217 9.72 -17.33 -14.94
N THR A 218 9.15 -18.42 -14.44
CA THR A 218 7.91 -19.00 -14.98
C THR A 218 6.65 -18.48 -14.29
N GLU A 219 6.80 -17.80 -13.16
CA GLU A 219 5.71 -17.40 -12.25
C GLU A 219 4.85 -18.58 -11.75
N LEU A 220 5.30 -19.81 -11.93
CA LEU A 220 4.66 -20.99 -11.36
C LEU A 220 5.10 -21.22 -9.91
N GLY A 221 4.39 -22.09 -9.19
CA GLY A 221 4.82 -22.50 -7.85
C GLY A 221 6.19 -23.18 -7.92
N ASN A 222 7.14 -22.72 -7.13
CA ASN A 222 8.44 -23.36 -6.98
C ASN A 222 8.32 -24.62 -6.07
N ARG A 223 9.45 -25.28 -5.76
CA ARG A 223 9.46 -26.47 -4.91
C ARG A 223 8.78 -26.25 -3.55
N TRP A 224 8.97 -25.08 -2.94
CA TRP A 224 8.34 -24.72 -1.66
C TRP A 224 6.81 -24.60 -1.79
N GLY A 225 6.35 -23.94 -2.84
CA GLY A 225 4.93 -23.83 -3.16
C GLY A 225 4.29 -25.20 -3.44
N TYR A 226 5.01 -26.09 -4.11
CA TYR A 226 4.59 -27.47 -4.34
C TYR A 226 4.48 -28.27 -3.04
N GLU A 227 5.50 -28.24 -2.19
CA GLU A 227 5.50 -28.96 -0.89
C GLU A 227 4.38 -28.48 0.04
N ASP A 228 4.13 -27.16 0.12
CA ASP A 228 3.02 -26.57 0.89
C ASP A 228 1.65 -27.04 0.37
N ARG A 229 1.47 -27.11 -0.94
CA ARG A 229 0.21 -27.62 -1.55
C ARG A 229 0.00 -29.09 -1.26
N LEU A 230 1.04 -29.93 -1.34
CA LEU A 230 0.93 -31.34 -1.00
C LEU A 230 0.47 -31.55 0.44
N GLN A 231 1.01 -30.79 1.40
CA GLN A 231 0.63 -30.88 2.80
C GLN A 231 -0.83 -30.46 3.05
N ARG A 232 -1.35 -29.55 2.26
CA ARG A 232 -2.76 -29.05 2.38
C ARG A 232 -3.76 -29.90 1.62
N THR A 233 -3.30 -30.76 0.71
CA THR A 233 -4.19 -31.61 -0.09
C THR A 233 -4.59 -32.84 0.71
N ASN A 234 -5.78 -32.80 1.30
CA ASN A 234 -6.40 -33.95 1.98
C ASN A 234 -7.29 -34.67 0.98
N GLY A 235 -6.76 -35.60 0.20
CA GLY A 235 -7.60 -36.35 -0.71
C GLY A 235 -6.86 -37.21 -1.71
N GLN A 236 -7.62 -37.91 -2.54
CA GLN A 236 -7.08 -38.68 -3.66
C GLN A 236 -6.76 -37.72 -4.81
N GLY A 237 -5.56 -37.82 -5.34
CA GLY A 237 -5.07 -37.01 -6.47
C GLY A 237 -3.99 -37.76 -7.24
N ALA A 238 -3.67 -37.25 -8.43
CA ALA A 238 -2.53 -37.72 -9.23
C ALA A 238 -1.48 -36.61 -9.29
N VAL A 239 -0.21 -36.98 -9.24
CA VAL A 239 0.92 -36.10 -9.49
C VAL A 239 1.44 -36.38 -10.89
N LEU A 240 1.48 -35.35 -11.72
CA LEU A 240 2.01 -35.41 -13.07
C LEU A 240 3.37 -34.71 -13.09
N PHE A 241 4.37 -35.36 -13.65
CA PHE A 241 5.67 -34.79 -13.91
C PHE A 241 5.83 -34.50 -15.39
N PHE A 242 6.24 -33.28 -15.72
CA PHE A 242 6.55 -32.88 -17.08
C PHE A 242 8.02 -32.47 -17.12
N ASP A 243 8.67 -32.78 -18.25
CA ASP A 243 10.03 -32.33 -18.54
C ASP A 243 10.07 -31.81 -19.97
N VAL A 244 10.95 -30.86 -20.24
CA VAL A 244 11.15 -30.29 -21.59
C VAL A 244 12.20 -31.08 -22.30
N ASP A 245 11.79 -31.81 -23.37
CA ASP A 245 12.69 -32.61 -24.17
C ASP A 245 13.81 -31.77 -24.79
N CYS A 246 15.03 -32.27 -24.68
CA CYS A 246 16.21 -31.66 -25.25
C CYS A 246 16.51 -30.21 -24.82
N PHE A 247 16.00 -29.78 -23.64
CA PHE A 247 16.16 -28.41 -23.14
C PHE A 247 17.62 -27.94 -23.12
N LYS A 248 18.54 -28.84 -22.76
CA LYS A 248 19.97 -28.55 -22.80
C LYS A 248 20.45 -28.20 -24.23
N GLN A 249 19.97 -28.92 -25.23
CA GLN A 249 20.34 -28.63 -26.64
C GLN A 249 19.83 -27.27 -27.11
N ILE A 250 18.62 -26.87 -26.64
CA ILE A 250 18.09 -25.55 -26.93
C ILE A 250 19.00 -24.46 -26.32
N ASN A 251 19.40 -24.62 -25.06
CA ASN A 251 20.32 -23.70 -24.40
C ASN A 251 21.71 -23.64 -25.10
N ASP A 252 22.26 -24.79 -25.44
CA ASP A 252 23.59 -24.89 -26.07
C ASP A 252 23.58 -24.33 -27.51
N THR A 253 22.44 -24.42 -28.23
CA THR A 253 22.32 -23.97 -29.62
C THR A 253 21.90 -22.50 -29.74
N TYR A 254 20.95 -22.04 -28.90
CA TYR A 254 20.31 -20.74 -29.04
C TYR A 254 20.59 -19.78 -27.86
N GLY A 255 21.31 -20.26 -26.85
CA GLY A 255 21.61 -19.51 -25.63
C GLY A 255 20.50 -19.55 -24.57
N HIS A 256 20.89 -19.27 -23.32
CA HIS A 256 19.99 -19.35 -22.15
C HIS A 256 18.78 -18.44 -22.28
N ALA A 257 18.91 -17.25 -22.89
CA ALA A 257 17.78 -16.31 -23.05
C ALA A 257 16.63 -16.89 -23.92
N VAL A 258 16.97 -17.78 -24.90
CA VAL A 258 15.96 -18.49 -25.70
C VAL A 258 15.39 -19.67 -24.90
N GLY A 259 16.24 -20.38 -24.16
CA GLY A 259 15.78 -21.42 -23.25
C GLY A 259 14.78 -20.92 -22.19
N ASP A 260 15.06 -19.76 -21.62
CA ASP A 260 14.16 -19.12 -20.65
C ASP A 260 12.77 -18.78 -21.25
N GLN A 261 12.70 -18.54 -22.57
CA GLN A 261 11.43 -18.31 -23.28
C GLN A 261 10.66 -19.62 -23.59
N CYS A 262 11.33 -20.77 -23.50
CA CYS A 262 10.72 -22.08 -23.70
C CYS A 262 10.09 -22.65 -22.43
N LEU A 263 10.46 -22.11 -21.26
CA LEU A 263 9.91 -22.46 -19.96
C LEU A 263 8.66 -21.63 -19.64
#